data_ec0f35074875613bad016b384dbbb858
#
_entry.id   ec0f35074875613bad016b384dbbb858
#
_cell.length_a   1.000
_cell.length_b   1.000
_cell.length_c   1.000
_cell.angle_alpha   90.00
_cell.angle_beta   90.00
_cell.angle_gamma   90.00
#
_symmetry.space_group_name_H-M   'P 1'
#
loop_
_entity.id
_entity.type
_entity.pdbx_description
1 polymer ?
#
loop_
_entity_poly.entity_id
_entity_poly.type
_entity_poly.pdbx_seq_one_letter_code
_entity_poly.pdbx_strand_id
1 'polypeptide(L)'
;MYLKKIMAATFAATALAGQAQEKTFSIIPEPVEITVTGQGEYLIQRNTVIRMSELTLALSATYLADYMERYLGIPLQVDLPKSGKSRKKLSSAVETILSKPSDQPCIILKNQKNGEIPGGYQLEITPVGGVRIEGNDEAGVFYGVQTLIQLLPTRAGVLPILPTLKIIDYPRFPYRGMHLDVVRHFFPVDFIKKYIDYLALHKLNYFHWHLTDDQAWRVEMKCRPELTEKGSIREGEIFGLYPGKYQPLPYGGYYTHEDVHEIVRYAAERHITVIPEIDIPGHCMAVLATYPQFSTTPNEPKKAALTWGIFNKFNNVLAPKPEVFDFLKDVFSELCDLFPGQYIHVGGDECAKRWWQESEETQQFMREHELKDEKAL
;
A
#
# COMPACT_ATOMS: atom_id res chain seq x y z
N MET A 1 -41.86 -39.55 -69.98
CA MET A 1 -42.31 -40.04 -68.67
C MET A 1 -41.26 -39.65 -67.63
N TYR A 2 -41.42 -38.46 -67.05
CA TYR A 2 -40.44 -37.89 -66.10
C TYR A 2 -41.07 -37.81 -64.72
N LEU A 3 -40.55 -38.59 -63.77
CA LEU A 3 -40.89 -38.47 -62.33
C LEU A 3 -40.14 -37.27 -61.72
N LYS A 4 -40.88 -36.26 -61.37
CA LYS A 4 -40.35 -35.18 -60.54
C LYS A 4 -40.29 -35.68 -59.11
N LYS A 5 -39.07 -35.83 -58.57
CA LYS A 5 -38.85 -36.01 -57.17
C LYS A 5 -38.86 -34.60 -56.49
N ILE A 6 -39.86 -34.39 -55.65
CA ILE A 6 -39.92 -33.25 -54.77
C ILE A 6 -39.02 -33.58 -53.60
N MET A 7 -37.87 -32.88 -53.47
CA MET A 7 -37.08 -32.88 -52.28
C MET A 7 -37.66 -31.85 -51.28
N ALA A 8 -38.26 -32.36 -50.21
CA ALA A 8 -38.61 -31.53 -49.06
C ALA A 8 -37.30 -31.13 -48.33
N ALA A 9 -36.93 -29.88 -48.44
CA ALA A 9 -35.87 -29.33 -47.66
C ALA A 9 -36.39 -29.07 -46.21
N THR A 10 -36.07 -29.97 -45.33
CA THR A 10 -36.27 -29.75 -43.87
C THR A 10 -35.26 -28.71 -43.42
N PHE A 11 -35.70 -27.49 -43.22
CA PHE A 11 -34.89 -26.48 -42.51
C PHE A 11 -34.81 -26.91 -41.05
N ALA A 12 -33.71 -27.53 -40.67
CA ALA A 12 -33.31 -27.63 -39.26
C ALA A 12 -32.91 -26.24 -38.78
N ALA A 13 -33.81 -25.58 -38.10
CA ALA A 13 -33.46 -24.39 -37.33
C ALA A 13 -32.53 -24.84 -36.18
N THR A 14 -31.24 -24.84 -36.42
CA THR A 14 -30.25 -24.85 -35.34
C THR A 14 -30.45 -23.59 -34.55
N ALA A 15 -31.14 -23.71 -33.42
CA ALA A 15 -31.09 -22.70 -32.36
C ALA A 15 -29.62 -22.55 -31.98
N LEU A 16 -28.99 -21.49 -32.48
CA LEU A 16 -27.78 -20.96 -31.87
C LEU A 16 -28.18 -20.53 -30.48
N ALA A 17 -28.01 -21.44 -29.50
CA ALA A 17 -27.89 -21.06 -28.12
C ALA A 17 -26.69 -20.14 -28.08
N GLY A 18 -26.96 -18.82 -28.07
CA GLY A 18 -25.94 -17.84 -27.83
C GLY A 18 -25.33 -18.21 -26.47
N GLN A 19 -24.12 -18.71 -26.51
CA GLN A 19 -23.30 -18.73 -25.28
C GLN A 19 -23.28 -17.30 -24.81
N ALA A 20 -23.97 -17.04 -23.71
CA ALA A 20 -23.83 -15.78 -22.99
C ALA A 20 -22.32 -15.65 -22.70
N GLN A 21 -21.70 -14.73 -23.40
CA GLN A 21 -20.29 -14.41 -23.18
C GLN A 21 -20.21 -14.02 -21.69
N GLU A 22 -19.58 -14.85 -20.86
CA GLU A 22 -19.36 -14.53 -19.46
C GLU A 22 -18.71 -13.16 -19.42
N LYS A 23 -19.41 -12.17 -18.85
CA LYS A 23 -18.84 -10.84 -18.66
C LYS A 23 -17.68 -11.01 -17.70
N THR A 24 -16.46 -11.02 -18.20
CA THR A 24 -15.25 -11.00 -17.38
C THR A 24 -15.04 -9.60 -16.84
N PHE A 25 -14.97 -9.48 -15.54
CA PHE A 25 -14.66 -8.22 -14.85
C PHE A 25 -13.16 -8.15 -14.57
N SER A 26 -12.52 -7.05 -14.98
CA SER A 26 -11.08 -6.83 -14.74
C SER A 26 -10.85 -6.22 -13.35
N ILE A 27 -11.19 -6.95 -12.30
CA ILE A 27 -10.95 -6.53 -10.91
C ILE A 27 -9.68 -7.21 -10.40
N ILE A 28 -8.75 -6.44 -9.84
CA ILE A 28 -7.46 -6.92 -9.34
C ILE A 28 -7.28 -6.46 -7.86
N PRO A 29 -7.10 -7.38 -6.90
CA PRO A 29 -7.18 -8.85 -7.04
C PRO A 29 -8.57 -9.32 -7.45
N GLU A 30 -8.63 -10.47 -8.11
CA GLU A 30 -9.90 -11.11 -8.47
C GLU A 30 -10.68 -11.46 -7.19
N PRO A 31 -11.95 -11.03 -7.07
CA PRO A 31 -12.78 -11.36 -5.90
C PRO A 31 -13.04 -12.86 -5.79
N VAL A 32 -13.33 -13.31 -4.58
CA VAL A 32 -13.64 -14.72 -4.29
C VAL A 32 -14.86 -15.21 -5.06
N GLU A 33 -15.89 -14.35 -5.17
CA GLU A 33 -17.11 -14.67 -5.91
C GLU A 33 -17.68 -13.43 -6.60
N ILE A 34 -18.04 -13.57 -7.87
CA ILE A 34 -18.78 -12.58 -8.66
C ILE A 34 -19.99 -13.26 -9.27
N THR A 35 -21.18 -12.81 -8.94
CA THR A 35 -22.43 -13.32 -9.48
C THR A 35 -23.19 -12.21 -10.19
N VAL A 36 -23.44 -12.34 -11.50
CA VAL A 36 -24.34 -11.43 -12.23
C VAL A 36 -25.79 -11.81 -11.88
N THR A 37 -26.50 -10.91 -11.20
CA THR A 37 -27.81 -11.23 -10.56
C THR A 37 -29.00 -10.85 -11.42
N GLY A 38 -28.81 -10.19 -12.57
CA GLY A 38 -29.94 -9.81 -13.45
C GLY A 38 -29.51 -9.11 -14.73
N GLN A 39 -30.54 -8.81 -15.55
CA GLN A 39 -30.40 -8.06 -16.80
C GLN A 39 -30.71 -6.57 -16.59
N GLY A 40 -30.01 -5.92 -15.71
CA GLY A 40 -30.20 -4.51 -15.44
C GLY A 40 -28.88 -3.79 -15.24
N GLU A 41 -28.95 -2.49 -15.22
CA GLU A 41 -27.80 -1.61 -15.02
C GLU A 41 -28.18 -0.53 -14.01
N TYR A 42 -27.21 -0.05 -13.27
CA TYR A 42 -27.35 1.09 -12.39
C TYR A 42 -26.49 2.24 -12.87
N LEU A 43 -27.09 3.39 -13.12
CA LEU A 43 -26.39 4.61 -13.49
C LEU A 43 -26.13 5.45 -12.24
N ILE A 44 -24.88 5.72 -11.91
CA ILE A 44 -24.52 6.73 -10.90
C ILE A 44 -24.75 8.12 -11.49
N GLN A 45 -25.61 8.90 -10.86
CA GLN A 45 -26.00 10.23 -11.30
C GLN A 45 -25.40 11.30 -10.38
N ARG A 46 -25.41 12.56 -10.83
CA ARG A 46 -24.92 13.69 -10.01
C ARG A 46 -25.71 13.89 -8.70
N ASN A 47 -26.95 13.45 -8.65
CA ASN A 47 -27.80 13.49 -7.46
C ASN A 47 -27.71 12.20 -6.63
N THR A 48 -26.85 11.25 -6.99
CA THR A 48 -26.58 10.07 -6.18
C THR A 48 -25.91 10.49 -4.87
N VAL A 49 -26.39 9.98 -3.75
CA VAL A 49 -25.89 10.32 -2.42
C VAL A 49 -25.15 9.11 -1.83
N ILE A 50 -24.00 9.36 -1.23
CA ILE A 50 -23.29 8.36 -0.44
C ILE A 50 -23.78 8.44 0.99
N ARG A 51 -24.36 7.35 1.51
CA ARG A 51 -24.84 7.20 2.87
C ARG A 51 -24.01 6.19 3.64
N MET A 52 -23.81 6.45 4.92
CA MET A 52 -23.03 5.55 5.77
C MET A 52 -23.78 5.20 7.06
N SER A 53 -23.54 4.00 7.58
CA SER A 53 -24.14 3.53 8.82
C SER A 53 -23.56 4.20 10.08
N GLU A 54 -22.33 4.68 10.02
CA GLU A 54 -21.62 5.28 11.15
C GLU A 54 -20.50 6.23 10.68
N LEU A 55 -20.09 7.14 11.56
CA LEU A 55 -19.10 8.19 11.24
C LEU A 55 -17.68 7.63 10.95
N THR A 56 -17.35 6.47 11.45
CA THR A 56 -16.04 5.83 11.20
C THR A 56 -15.84 5.52 9.72
N LEU A 57 -16.92 5.42 8.94
CA LEU A 57 -16.88 5.22 7.49
C LEU A 57 -16.73 6.51 6.68
N ALA A 58 -16.63 7.67 7.34
CA ALA A 58 -16.56 8.96 6.65
C ALA A 58 -15.35 9.07 5.69
N LEU A 59 -14.20 8.51 6.09
CA LEU A 59 -13.01 8.49 5.23
C LEU A 59 -13.26 7.69 3.94
N SER A 60 -13.86 6.50 4.03
CA SER A 60 -14.21 5.69 2.85
C SER A 60 -15.23 6.38 1.94
N ALA A 61 -16.22 7.06 2.54
CA ALA A 61 -17.24 7.80 1.79
C ALA A 61 -16.64 9.02 1.08
N THR A 62 -15.81 9.80 1.77
CA THR A 62 -15.12 10.96 1.20
C THR A 62 -14.14 10.52 0.11
N TYR A 63 -13.38 9.45 0.34
CA TYR A 63 -12.47 8.89 -0.66
C TYR A 63 -13.19 8.54 -1.98
N LEU A 64 -14.36 7.90 -1.89
CA LEU A 64 -15.19 7.60 -3.06
C LEU A 64 -15.71 8.87 -3.74
N ALA A 65 -16.20 9.85 -2.97
CA ALA A 65 -16.70 11.11 -3.50
C ALA A 65 -15.60 11.89 -4.24
N ASP A 66 -14.42 11.99 -3.64
CA ASP A 66 -13.25 12.65 -4.21
C ASP A 66 -12.79 11.95 -5.50
N TYR A 67 -12.80 10.61 -5.51
CA TYR A 67 -12.49 9.85 -6.71
C TYR A 67 -13.47 10.13 -7.85
N MET A 68 -14.78 10.11 -7.56
CA MET A 68 -15.84 10.36 -8.53
C MET A 68 -15.74 11.78 -9.11
N GLU A 69 -15.47 12.78 -8.27
CA GLU A 69 -15.30 14.17 -8.72
C GLU A 69 -14.03 14.33 -9.55
N ARG A 70 -12.88 13.87 -9.04
CA ARG A 70 -11.57 14.08 -9.66
C ARG A 70 -11.42 13.37 -11.00
N TYR A 71 -11.86 12.12 -11.10
CA TYR A 71 -11.61 11.29 -12.28
C TYR A 71 -12.78 11.21 -13.25
N LEU A 72 -14.01 11.37 -12.77
CA LEU A 72 -15.21 11.29 -13.61
C LEU A 72 -15.96 12.62 -13.76
N GLY A 73 -15.61 13.65 -12.97
CA GLY A 73 -16.27 14.94 -12.98
C GLY A 73 -17.70 14.88 -12.41
N ILE A 74 -17.97 13.93 -11.52
CA ILE A 74 -19.28 13.70 -10.90
C ILE A 74 -19.16 13.95 -9.39
N PRO A 75 -19.47 15.17 -8.91
CA PRO A 75 -19.48 15.43 -7.48
C PRO A 75 -20.65 14.69 -6.82
N LEU A 76 -20.35 13.85 -5.85
CA LEU A 76 -21.35 13.14 -5.05
C LEU A 76 -21.48 13.77 -3.67
N GLN A 77 -22.70 13.91 -3.20
CA GLN A 77 -22.95 14.35 -1.83
C GLN A 77 -22.72 13.21 -0.85
N VAL A 78 -22.00 13.49 0.22
CA VAL A 78 -21.83 12.58 1.37
C VAL A 78 -22.81 12.97 2.46
N ASP A 79 -23.71 12.08 2.81
CA ASP A 79 -24.73 12.27 3.83
C ASP A 79 -24.25 11.67 5.17
N LEU A 80 -23.78 12.56 6.05
CA LEU A 80 -23.28 12.17 7.37
C LEU A 80 -24.43 11.77 8.30
N PRO A 81 -24.26 10.72 9.11
CA PRO A 81 -25.25 10.36 10.13
C PRO A 81 -25.46 11.54 11.07
N LYS A 82 -26.72 11.97 11.25
CA LYS A 82 -27.04 13.07 12.15
C LYS A 82 -26.60 12.72 13.56
N SER A 83 -25.71 13.51 14.16
CA SER A 83 -25.32 13.37 15.56
C SER A 83 -26.51 13.74 16.45
N GLY A 84 -27.24 12.74 16.94
CA GLY A 84 -28.41 12.91 17.79
C GLY A 84 -28.30 12.10 19.08
N LYS A 85 -28.75 12.68 20.16
CA LYS A 85 -28.74 12.17 21.54
C LYS A 85 -29.21 10.69 21.63
N SER A 86 -28.35 9.82 22.13
CA SER A 86 -28.56 8.41 22.46
C SER A 86 -28.20 7.38 21.36
N ARG A 87 -27.09 6.69 21.59
CA ARG A 87 -26.58 5.58 20.73
C ARG A 87 -27.63 4.50 20.38
N LYS A 88 -28.59 4.21 21.28
CA LYS A 88 -29.66 3.20 21.04
C LYS A 88 -30.74 3.63 20.06
N LYS A 89 -31.06 4.94 19.96
CA LYS A 89 -32.02 5.46 18.96
C LYS A 89 -31.40 5.66 17.60
N LEU A 90 -30.08 5.84 17.52
CA LEU A 90 -29.38 6.06 16.25
C LEU A 90 -29.35 4.78 15.41
N SER A 91 -29.14 3.58 16.03
CA SER A 91 -29.09 2.32 15.29
C SER A 91 -30.42 2.00 14.58
N SER A 92 -31.56 2.18 15.26
CA SER A 92 -32.86 1.91 14.67
C SER A 92 -33.29 2.94 13.60
N ALA A 93 -32.93 4.22 13.79
CA ALA A 93 -33.19 5.25 12.80
C ALA A 93 -32.31 5.08 11.55
N VAL A 94 -31.05 4.71 11.71
CA VAL A 94 -30.12 4.41 10.59
C VAL A 94 -30.59 3.15 9.86
N GLU A 95 -30.95 2.07 10.54
CA GLU A 95 -31.52 0.89 9.91
C GLU A 95 -32.80 1.20 9.15
N THR A 96 -33.66 2.06 9.69
CA THR A 96 -34.89 2.50 9.02
C THR A 96 -34.60 3.36 7.78
N ILE A 97 -33.57 4.21 7.81
CA ILE A 97 -33.13 5.01 6.66
C ILE A 97 -32.47 4.13 5.58
N LEU A 98 -31.70 3.13 6.01
CA LEU A 98 -31.01 2.20 5.10
C LEU A 98 -31.93 1.11 4.52
N SER A 99 -33.04 0.79 5.22
CA SER A 99 -34.00 -0.23 4.82
C SER A 99 -35.16 0.28 3.96
N LYS A 100 -35.46 1.60 3.98
CA LYS A 100 -36.46 2.16 3.10
C LYS A 100 -35.92 2.30 1.68
N PRO A 101 -36.64 1.80 0.65
CA PRO A 101 -36.37 2.17 -0.74
C PRO A 101 -36.40 3.70 -0.79
N SER A 102 -35.28 4.31 -1.03
CA SER A 102 -35.21 5.75 -1.24
C SER A 102 -35.51 5.99 -2.71
N ASP A 103 -36.46 6.87 -3.03
CA ASP A 103 -36.67 7.33 -4.42
C ASP A 103 -35.43 8.04 -4.99
N GLN A 104 -34.43 8.30 -4.14
CA GLN A 104 -33.17 8.93 -4.53
C GLN A 104 -32.09 7.87 -4.72
N PRO A 105 -31.38 7.88 -5.86
CA PRO A 105 -30.23 7.01 -6.10
C PRO A 105 -29.20 7.11 -4.98
N CYS A 106 -28.72 5.99 -4.47
CA CYS A 106 -27.76 6.02 -3.35
C CYS A 106 -26.68 4.93 -3.45
N ILE A 107 -25.55 5.24 -2.80
CA ILE A 107 -24.48 4.30 -2.47
C ILE A 107 -24.48 4.17 -0.95
N ILE A 108 -24.66 2.96 -0.45
CA ILE A 108 -24.76 2.69 0.98
C ILE A 108 -23.50 1.97 1.45
N LEU A 109 -22.82 2.57 2.44
CA LEU A 109 -21.66 2.00 3.13
C LEU A 109 -22.10 1.55 4.53
N LYS A 110 -21.87 0.29 4.86
CA LYS A 110 -22.27 -0.30 6.14
C LYS A 110 -21.16 -1.17 6.73
N ASN A 111 -20.89 -0.99 8.01
CA ASN A 111 -20.03 -1.86 8.80
C ASN A 111 -20.91 -2.85 9.58
N GLN A 112 -20.72 -4.15 9.34
CA GLN A 112 -21.51 -5.21 10.01
C GLN A 112 -21.00 -5.52 11.43
N LYS A 113 -19.75 -5.19 11.76
CA LYS A 113 -19.09 -5.38 13.08
C LYS A 113 -19.00 -6.82 13.62
N ASN A 114 -19.48 -7.81 12.88
CA ASN A 114 -19.56 -9.20 13.33
C ASN A 114 -19.05 -10.18 12.25
N GLY A 115 -18.30 -9.70 11.28
CA GLY A 115 -17.76 -10.55 10.22
C GLY A 115 -16.60 -11.41 10.72
N GLU A 116 -16.59 -12.69 10.36
CA GLU A 116 -15.55 -13.64 10.79
C GLU A 116 -14.18 -13.37 10.19
N ILE A 117 -14.12 -12.75 9.01
CA ILE A 117 -12.86 -12.52 8.28
C ILE A 117 -12.58 -11.01 8.23
N PRO A 118 -11.50 -10.53 8.89
CA PRO A 118 -11.11 -9.12 8.82
C PRO A 118 -10.87 -8.66 7.37
N GLY A 119 -11.38 -7.47 7.04
CA GLY A 119 -11.29 -6.91 5.68
C GLY A 119 -12.22 -7.56 4.65
N GLY A 120 -13.06 -8.52 5.06
CA GLY A 120 -14.09 -9.10 4.21
C GLY A 120 -15.23 -8.12 3.91
N TYR A 121 -15.86 -8.24 2.74
CA TYR A 121 -16.98 -7.41 2.34
C TYR A 121 -17.91 -8.11 1.35
N GLN A 122 -19.12 -7.57 1.25
CA GLN A 122 -20.08 -7.85 0.19
C GLN A 122 -20.41 -6.54 -0.53
N LEU A 123 -20.40 -6.57 -1.86
CA LEU A 123 -20.85 -5.50 -2.71
C LEU A 123 -22.02 -5.97 -3.54
N GLU A 124 -23.13 -5.24 -3.54
CA GLU A 124 -24.33 -5.54 -4.32
C GLU A 124 -24.74 -4.32 -5.12
N ILE A 125 -25.06 -4.54 -6.39
CA ILE A 125 -25.55 -3.51 -7.32
C ILE A 125 -26.89 -3.96 -7.87
N THR A 126 -27.91 -3.15 -7.67
CA THR A 126 -29.27 -3.41 -8.20
C THR A 126 -29.80 -2.17 -8.93
N PRO A 127 -30.69 -2.33 -9.94
CA PRO A 127 -31.19 -1.22 -10.74
C PRO A 127 -31.96 -0.17 -9.92
N VAL A 128 -32.65 -0.59 -8.86
CA VAL A 128 -33.50 0.27 -8.01
C VAL A 128 -32.82 0.58 -6.69
N GLY A 129 -32.18 -0.39 -6.07
CA GLY A 129 -31.55 -0.25 -4.75
C GLY A 129 -30.19 0.47 -4.77
N GLY A 130 -29.63 0.71 -5.97
CA GLY A 130 -28.31 1.35 -6.10
C GLY A 130 -27.17 0.42 -5.75
N VAL A 131 -26.13 0.98 -5.14
CA VAL A 131 -24.93 0.26 -4.70
C VAL A 131 -24.97 0.11 -3.18
N ARG A 132 -24.71 -1.11 -2.69
CA ARG A 132 -24.57 -1.43 -1.27
C ARG A 132 -23.23 -2.10 -1.04
N ILE A 133 -22.44 -1.57 -0.11
CA ILE A 133 -21.17 -2.15 0.36
C ILE A 133 -21.30 -2.42 1.84
N GLU A 134 -21.19 -3.68 2.22
CA GLU A 134 -21.23 -4.11 3.62
C GLU A 134 -19.91 -4.80 3.97
N GLY A 135 -19.09 -4.16 4.83
CA GLY A 135 -17.83 -4.72 5.30
C GLY A 135 -17.97 -5.41 6.65
N ASN A 136 -17.13 -6.40 6.90
CA ASN A 136 -16.99 -7.04 8.21
C ASN A 136 -16.40 -6.08 9.25
N ASP A 137 -15.63 -5.13 8.77
CA ASP A 137 -14.99 -4.03 9.50
C ASP A 137 -14.85 -2.80 8.59
N GLU A 138 -14.24 -1.73 9.07
CA GLU A 138 -14.01 -0.49 8.32
C GLU A 138 -13.10 -0.71 7.10
N ALA A 139 -12.08 -1.56 7.25
CA ALA A 139 -11.18 -1.91 6.14
C ALA A 139 -11.92 -2.68 5.04
N GLY A 140 -12.83 -3.59 5.41
CA GLY A 140 -13.68 -4.31 4.45
C GLY A 140 -14.56 -3.36 3.64
N VAL A 141 -15.17 -2.34 4.29
CA VAL A 141 -15.93 -1.31 3.57
C VAL A 141 -15.03 -0.57 2.59
N PHE A 142 -13.83 -0.18 3.01
CA PHE A 142 -12.87 0.50 2.14
C PHE A 142 -12.45 -0.37 0.95
N TYR A 143 -12.20 -1.67 1.16
CA TYR A 143 -11.88 -2.61 0.07
C TYR A 143 -13.05 -2.81 -0.90
N GLY A 144 -14.28 -2.80 -0.39
CA GLY A 144 -15.48 -2.79 -1.23
C GLY A 144 -15.58 -1.51 -2.07
N VAL A 145 -15.20 -0.36 -1.53
CA VAL A 145 -15.08 0.91 -2.28
C VAL A 145 -14.02 0.80 -3.37
N GLN A 146 -12.85 0.19 -3.10
CA GLN A 146 -11.83 -0.03 -4.14
C GLN A 146 -12.34 -0.94 -5.27
N THR A 147 -13.12 -1.96 -4.94
CA THR A 147 -13.77 -2.82 -5.95
C THR A 147 -14.79 -2.05 -6.77
N LEU A 148 -15.62 -1.22 -6.15
CA LEU A 148 -16.54 -0.34 -6.86
C LEU A 148 -15.79 0.59 -7.83
N ILE A 149 -14.68 1.19 -7.39
CA ILE A 149 -13.85 2.06 -8.22
C ILE A 149 -13.33 1.32 -9.46
N GLN A 150 -12.91 0.06 -9.32
CA GLN A 150 -12.44 -0.75 -10.45
C GLN A 150 -13.56 -1.14 -11.43
N LEU A 151 -14.83 -1.08 -11.02
CA LEU A 151 -15.98 -1.28 -11.89
C LEU A 151 -16.38 0.00 -12.65
N LEU A 152 -15.89 1.17 -12.23
CA LEU A 152 -16.19 2.45 -12.86
C LEU A 152 -15.40 2.64 -14.17
N PRO A 153 -15.89 3.51 -15.08
CA PRO A 153 -15.14 3.90 -16.26
C PRO A 153 -13.79 4.55 -15.88
N THR A 154 -12.76 4.28 -16.66
CA THR A 154 -11.42 4.85 -16.46
C THR A 154 -11.22 6.20 -17.13
N ARG A 155 -12.26 6.74 -17.81
CA ARG A 155 -12.18 8.01 -18.57
C ARG A 155 -13.31 8.93 -18.18
N ALA A 156 -12.98 10.20 -17.94
CA ALA A 156 -13.96 11.26 -17.76
C ALA A 156 -14.89 11.38 -18.99
N GLY A 157 -16.15 11.72 -18.74
CA GLY A 157 -17.18 11.87 -19.79
C GLY A 157 -17.84 10.56 -20.22
N VAL A 158 -17.39 9.41 -19.74
CA VAL A 158 -18.09 8.14 -19.89
C VAL A 158 -19.08 7.97 -18.74
N LEU A 159 -20.31 7.59 -19.07
CA LEU A 159 -21.34 7.39 -18.05
C LEU A 159 -20.98 6.21 -17.14
N PRO A 160 -21.02 6.38 -15.80
CA PRO A 160 -20.74 5.31 -14.84
C PRO A 160 -21.96 4.38 -14.72
N ILE A 161 -22.12 3.54 -15.72
CA ILE A 161 -23.16 2.51 -15.79
C ILE A 161 -22.57 1.21 -15.27
N LEU A 162 -23.13 0.70 -14.19
CA LEU A 162 -22.69 -0.49 -13.50
C LEU A 162 -23.64 -1.66 -13.79
N PRO A 163 -23.12 -2.88 -14.03
CA PRO A 163 -23.96 -4.07 -14.19
C PRO A 163 -24.58 -4.47 -12.86
N THR A 164 -25.74 -5.12 -12.91
CA THR A 164 -26.38 -5.74 -11.76
C THR A 164 -25.59 -6.98 -11.34
N LEU A 165 -24.99 -6.95 -10.16
CA LEU A 165 -24.13 -8.03 -9.68
C LEU A 165 -24.05 -8.06 -8.14
N LYS A 166 -23.56 -9.18 -7.64
CA LYS A 166 -23.14 -9.38 -6.27
C LYS A 166 -21.70 -9.87 -6.24
N ILE A 167 -20.87 -9.27 -5.38
CA ILE A 167 -19.49 -9.67 -5.12
C ILE A 167 -19.36 -10.03 -3.65
N ILE A 168 -18.71 -11.15 -3.37
CA ILE A 168 -18.26 -11.53 -2.03
C ILE A 168 -16.74 -11.66 -2.12
N ASP A 169 -16.05 -10.94 -1.25
CA ASP A 169 -14.59 -10.94 -1.27
C ASP A 169 -14.01 -10.76 0.14
N TYR A 170 -12.84 -11.33 0.36
CA TYR A 170 -12.08 -11.23 1.60
C TYR A 170 -10.60 -11.52 1.35
N PRO A 171 -9.71 -10.98 2.19
CA PRO A 171 -8.28 -11.22 2.06
C PRO A 171 -7.92 -12.70 2.28
N ARG A 172 -7.15 -13.30 1.37
CA ARG A 172 -6.59 -14.65 1.53
C ARG A 172 -5.39 -14.66 2.50
N PHE A 173 -4.68 -13.53 2.60
CA PHE A 173 -3.52 -13.34 3.46
C PHE A 173 -3.71 -12.11 4.35
N PRO A 174 -3.40 -12.19 5.64
CA PRO A 174 -3.49 -11.04 6.55
C PRO A 174 -2.44 -9.97 6.22
N TYR A 175 -1.27 -10.35 5.73
CA TYR A 175 -0.22 -9.44 5.28
C TYR A 175 -0.21 -9.38 3.75
N ARG A 176 -0.40 -8.16 3.18
CA ARG A 176 -0.34 -7.88 1.76
C ARG A 176 0.43 -6.58 1.57
N GLY A 177 1.73 -6.70 1.40
CA GLY A 177 2.64 -5.57 1.36
C GLY A 177 3.32 -5.36 0.02
N MET A 178 3.83 -4.15 -0.17
CA MET A 178 4.70 -3.78 -1.27
C MET A 178 5.83 -2.92 -0.73
N HIS A 179 7.03 -3.16 -1.23
CA HIS A 179 8.25 -2.45 -0.89
C HIS A 179 8.51 -1.30 -1.87
N LEU A 180 9.08 -0.21 -1.37
CA LEU A 180 9.63 0.87 -2.19
C LEU A 180 10.99 1.29 -1.64
N ASP A 181 12.01 1.13 -2.48
CA ASP A 181 13.35 1.67 -2.23
C ASP A 181 13.38 3.16 -2.62
N VAL A 182 13.57 4.01 -1.62
CA VAL A 182 13.70 5.47 -1.81
C VAL A 182 15.15 5.94 -1.60
N VAL A 183 16.06 4.99 -1.36
CA VAL A 183 17.46 5.29 -1.04
C VAL A 183 18.29 5.43 -2.30
N ARG A 184 18.26 4.40 -3.19
CA ARG A 184 19.02 4.46 -4.44
C ARG A 184 18.57 5.66 -5.26
N HIS A 185 17.24 5.94 -5.26
CA HIS A 185 16.66 7.16 -5.81
C HIS A 185 15.64 7.75 -4.84
N PHE A 186 15.74 9.06 -4.58
CA PHE A 186 14.80 9.76 -3.71
C PHE A 186 13.50 10.08 -4.46
N PHE A 187 12.37 9.82 -3.84
CA PHE A 187 11.04 10.16 -4.35
C PHE A 187 10.36 11.21 -3.47
N PRO A 188 9.77 12.26 -4.04
CA PRO A 188 9.07 13.27 -3.25
C PRO A 188 7.78 12.72 -2.61
N VAL A 189 7.30 13.40 -1.57
CA VAL A 189 6.11 13.01 -0.80
C VAL A 189 4.89 12.75 -1.70
N ASP A 190 4.66 13.58 -2.73
CA ASP A 190 3.55 13.39 -3.66
C ASP A 190 3.63 12.07 -4.44
N PHE A 191 4.84 11.62 -4.77
CA PHE A 191 5.03 10.30 -5.39
C PHE A 191 4.69 9.18 -4.41
N ILE A 192 5.14 9.29 -3.15
CA ILE A 192 4.82 8.30 -2.10
C ILE A 192 3.32 8.20 -1.89
N LYS A 193 2.61 9.33 -1.81
CA LYS A 193 1.14 9.34 -1.73
C LYS A 193 0.48 8.64 -2.91
N LYS A 194 0.95 8.91 -4.13
CA LYS A 194 0.45 8.24 -5.33
C LYS A 194 0.73 6.74 -5.30
N TYR A 195 1.88 6.34 -4.79
CA TYR A 195 2.23 4.93 -4.59
C TYR A 195 1.27 4.26 -3.60
N ILE A 196 0.98 4.92 -2.47
CA ILE A 196 -0.01 4.47 -1.47
C ILE A 196 -1.41 4.35 -2.08
N ASP A 197 -1.83 5.27 -2.97
CA ASP A 197 -3.10 5.16 -3.68
C ASP A 197 -3.17 3.91 -4.56
N TYR A 198 -2.07 3.52 -5.20
CA TYR A 198 -2.02 2.25 -5.95
C TYR A 198 -2.05 1.02 -5.04
N LEU A 199 -1.38 1.07 -3.89
CA LEU A 199 -1.50 0.00 -2.88
C LEU A 199 -2.96 -0.16 -2.44
N ALA A 200 -3.63 0.96 -2.14
CA ALA A 200 -5.04 0.98 -1.74
C ALA A 200 -5.95 0.40 -2.82
N LEU A 201 -5.76 0.79 -4.09
CA LEU A 201 -6.53 0.29 -5.22
C LEU A 201 -6.45 -1.23 -5.34
N HIS A 202 -5.30 -1.81 -5.02
CA HIS A 202 -5.07 -3.26 -5.02
C HIS A 202 -5.32 -3.94 -3.67
N LYS A 203 -5.92 -3.23 -2.70
CA LYS A 203 -6.29 -3.75 -1.37
C LYS A 203 -5.08 -4.27 -0.57
N LEU A 204 -3.88 -3.72 -0.82
CA LEU A 204 -2.71 -3.97 0.00
C LEU A 204 -2.84 -3.20 1.31
N ASN A 205 -2.31 -3.76 2.40
CA ASN A 205 -2.45 -3.20 3.75
C ASN A 205 -1.14 -2.91 4.45
N TYR A 206 0.00 -3.12 3.78
CA TYR A 206 1.32 -2.75 4.28
C TYR A 206 2.12 -2.04 3.20
N PHE A 207 2.78 -0.96 3.61
CA PHE A 207 3.78 -0.24 2.83
C PHE A 207 5.14 -0.40 3.50
N HIS A 208 6.02 -1.19 2.92
CA HIS A 208 7.39 -1.37 3.36
C HIS A 208 8.26 -0.27 2.75
N TRP A 209 8.72 0.64 3.58
CA TRP A 209 9.43 1.85 3.18
C TRP A 209 10.91 1.73 3.50
N HIS A 210 11.74 1.43 2.49
CA HIS A 210 13.17 1.24 2.62
C HIS A 210 13.87 2.59 2.68
N LEU A 211 14.26 3.01 3.89
CA LEU A 211 14.68 4.38 4.20
C LEU A 211 16.20 4.55 4.31
N THR A 212 16.97 3.47 4.44
CA THR A 212 18.42 3.55 4.61
C THR A 212 19.13 2.45 3.86
N ASP A 213 20.29 2.78 3.30
CA ASP A 213 21.15 1.84 2.57
C ASP A 213 22.55 2.46 2.40
N ASP A 214 23.42 1.81 1.67
CA ASP A 214 24.79 2.26 1.37
C ASP A 214 24.84 3.67 0.71
N GLN A 215 23.80 4.04 -0.04
CA GLN A 215 23.78 5.25 -0.85
C GLN A 215 23.28 6.48 -0.11
N ALA A 216 22.43 6.30 0.91
CA ALA A 216 21.93 7.41 1.73
C ALA A 216 21.12 6.97 2.96
N TRP A 217 20.93 7.94 3.85
CA TRP A 217 19.98 7.92 4.96
C TRP A 217 18.82 8.87 4.64
N ARG A 218 17.58 8.38 4.58
CA ARG A 218 16.43 9.13 4.02
C ARG A 218 15.40 9.61 5.03
N VAL A 219 15.60 9.41 6.31
CA VAL A 219 14.66 9.87 7.36
C VAL A 219 15.37 10.81 8.32
N GLU A 220 14.74 11.94 8.64
CA GLU A 220 15.26 12.87 9.64
C GLU A 220 15.41 12.19 11.00
N MET A 221 16.59 12.34 11.63
CA MET A 221 16.86 11.85 12.97
C MET A 221 17.29 13.03 13.85
N LYS A 222 16.45 13.39 14.82
CA LYS A 222 16.76 14.48 15.77
C LYS A 222 17.74 14.04 16.85
N CYS A 223 17.74 12.76 17.21
CA CYS A 223 18.72 12.18 18.12
C CYS A 223 20.12 12.10 17.52
N ARG A 224 20.23 12.06 16.18
CA ARG A 224 21.49 11.92 15.43
C ARG A 224 21.45 12.79 14.17
N PRO A 225 21.46 14.13 14.28
CA PRO A 225 21.21 15.04 13.16
C PRO A 225 22.23 14.92 12.03
N GLU A 226 23.46 14.48 12.31
CA GLU A 226 24.48 14.26 11.27
C GLU A 226 24.09 13.17 10.25
N LEU A 227 23.23 12.20 10.63
CA LEU A 227 22.68 11.23 9.66
C LEU A 227 21.89 11.92 8.57
N THR A 228 21.15 12.96 8.95
CA THR A 228 20.37 13.77 8.01
C THR A 228 21.25 14.74 7.24
N GLU A 229 22.13 15.47 7.93
CA GLU A 229 22.96 16.52 7.34
C GLU A 229 24.02 15.96 6.38
N LYS A 230 24.64 14.84 6.71
CA LYS A 230 25.74 14.22 5.95
C LYS A 230 25.30 12.93 5.25
N GLY A 231 24.59 12.05 5.97
CA GLY A 231 24.23 10.72 5.47
C GLY A 231 23.16 10.76 4.37
N SER A 232 22.39 11.85 4.23
CA SER A 232 21.37 11.97 3.19
C SER A 232 21.91 12.32 1.81
N ILE A 233 23.20 12.67 1.69
CA ILE A 233 23.82 13.19 0.46
C ILE A 233 24.99 12.30 0.03
N ARG A 234 25.05 11.96 -1.25
CA ARG A 234 26.21 11.33 -1.89
C ARG A 234 26.84 12.24 -2.93
N GLU A 235 28.12 12.02 -3.23
CA GLU A 235 28.90 12.92 -4.08
C GLU A 235 28.58 12.86 -5.58
N GLY A 236 27.82 11.87 -6.01
CA GLY A 236 27.44 11.72 -7.42
C GLY A 236 26.52 10.54 -7.68
N GLU A 237 26.22 10.31 -8.94
CA GLU A 237 25.38 9.23 -9.41
C GLU A 237 26.02 8.43 -10.55
N ILE A 238 25.51 7.21 -10.77
CA ILE A 238 25.84 6.40 -11.94
C ILE A 238 24.55 6.18 -12.74
N PHE A 239 24.62 6.50 -14.04
CA PHE A 239 23.50 6.33 -14.96
C PHE A 239 23.71 5.15 -15.89
N GLY A 240 22.62 4.47 -16.20
CA GLY A 240 22.59 3.36 -17.15
C GLY A 240 23.00 2.03 -16.54
N LEU A 241 23.14 1.04 -17.40
CA LEU A 241 23.53 -0.32 -17.00
C LEU A 241 25.00 -0.36 -16.59
N TYR A 242 25.35 -1.32 -15.72
CA TYR A 242 26.72 -1.52 -15.24
C TYR A 242 27.73 -1.59 -16.41
N PRO A 243 28.89 -0.92 -16.33
CA PRO A 243 29.39 -0.06 -15.22
C PRO A 243 28.81 1.35 -15.18
N GLY A 244 27.96 1.73 -16.14
CA GLY A 244 27.28 3.02 -16.21
C GLY A 244 28.20 4.21 -16.50
N LYS A 245 27.63 5.41 -16.42
CA LYS A 245 28.35 6.68 -16.56
C LYS A 245 28.25 7.46 -15.27
N TYR A 246 29.41 7.78 -14.70
CA TYR A 246 29.49 8.61 -13.50
C TYR A 246 29.16 10.07 -13.80
N GLN A 247 28.31 10.67 -12.97
CA GLN A 247 28.01 12.08 -12.97
C GLN A 247 28.39 12.68 -11.60
N PRO A 248 29.35 13.59 -11.53
CA PRO A 248 29.86 14.19 -10.30
C PRO A 248 28.95 15.34 -9.83
N LEU A 249 27.67 15.08 -9.64
CA LEU A 249 26.71 16.03 -9.09
C LEU A 249 26.18 15.47 -7.78
N PRO A 250 26.30 16.19 -6.65
CA PRO A 250 25.76 15.76 -5.40
C PRO A 250 24.27 15.41 -5.53
N TYR A 251 23.88 14.27 -4.97
CA TYR A 251 22.52 13.80 -4.98
C TYR A 251 22.04 13.50 -3.56
N GLY A 252 20.91 14.05 -3.18
CA GLY A 252 20.43 13.91 -1.83
C GLY A 252 18.93 14.15 -1.69
N GLY A 253 18.46 14.02 -0.47
CA GLY A 253 17.08 14.21 -0.05
C GLY A 253 16.78 13.33 1.15
N TYR A 254 15.84 13.77 1.96
CA TYR A 254 15.34 13.02 3.12
C TYR A 254 13.91 13.46 3.42
N TYR A 255 13.21 12.67 4.21
CA TYR A 255 11.87 12.99 4.71
C TYR A 255 12.01 13.58 6.11
N THR A 256 11.41 14.74 6.33
CA THR A 256 11.29 15.36 7.65
C THR A 256 10.31 14.57 8.53
N HIS A 257 10.31 14.82 9.84
CA HIS A 257 9.29 14.26 10.74
C HIS A 257 7.87 14.59 10.26
N GLU A 258 7.66 15.82 9.77
CA GLU A 258 6.39 16.28 9.23
C GLU A 258 5.99 15.47 7.99
N ASP A 259 6.93 15.21 7.06
CA ASP A 259 6.70 14.38 5.88
C ASP A 259 6.32 12.94 6.28
N VAL A 260 7.04 12.37 7.27
CA VAL A 260 6.75 11.03 7.80
C VAL A 260 5.35 10.98 8.41
N HIS A 261 5.00 11.92 9.27
CA HIS A 261 3.67 12.00 9.86
C HIS A 261 2.58 12.16 8.80
N GLU A 262 2.82 12.95 7.76
CA GLU A 262 1.88 13.13 6.65
C GLU A 262 1.67 11.80 5.90
N ILE A 263 2.74 11.09 5.57
CA ILE A 263 2.69 9.81 4.85
C ILE A 263 2.01 8.74 5.71
N VAL A 264 2.37 8.62 6.98
CA VAL A 264 1.77 7.65 7.92
C VAL A 264 0.26 7.89 8.05
N ARG A 265 -0.16 9.14 8.23
CA ARG A 265 -1.59 9.48 8.29
C ARG A 265 -2.30 9.17 6.97
N TYR A 266 -1.72 9.56 5.83
CA TYR A 266 -2.27 9.31 4.51
C TYR A 266 -2.46 7.82 4.21
N ALA A 267 -1.51 6.99 4.66
CA ALA A 267 -1.60 5.54 4.57
C ALA A 267 -2.69 4.97 5.49
N ALA A 268 -2.75 5.45 6.75
CA ALA A 268 -3.74 5.01 7.72
C ALA A 268 -5.20 5.29 7.27
N GLU A 269 -5.44 6.43 6.62
CA GLU A 269 -6.73 6.78 6.00
C GLU A 269 -7.17 5.79 4.91
N ARG A 270 -6.23 4.96 4.42
CA ARG A 270 -6.42 3.90 3.41
C ARG A 270 -6.27 2.49 3.97
N HIS A 271 -6.28 2.37 5.31
CA HIS A 271 -6.05 1.10 6.02
C HIS A 271 -4.72 0.43 5.66
N ILE A 272 -3.68 1.24 5.42
CA ILE A 272 -2.32 0.78 5.14
C ILE A 272 -1.41 1.16 6.30
N THR A 273 -0.69 0.17 6.84
CA THR A 273 0.33 0.36 7.85
C THR A 273 1.69 0.55 7.17
N VAL A 274 2.42 1.59 7.55
CA VAL A 274 3.79 1.82 7.08
C VAL A 274 4.77 1.06 7.96
N ILE A 275 5.64 0.27 7.33
CA ILE A 275 6.76 -0.43 7.98
C ILE A 275 8.05 0.26 7.51
N PRO A 276 8.73 1.05 8.39
CA PRO A 276 10.02 1.62 8.04
C PRO A 276 11.09 0.53 8.05
N GLU A 277 12.05 0.64 7.15
CA GLU A 277 13.25 -0.19 7.16
C GLU A 277 14.49 0.64 7.39
N ILE A 278 15.28 0.19 8.37
CA ILE A 278 16.65 0.63 8.63
C ILE A 278 17.55 -0.58 8.43
N ASP A 279 18.25 -0.62 7.32
CA ASP A 279 19.04 -1.79 6.95
C ASP A 279 20.35 -1.84 7.72
N ILE A 280 20.56 -2.90 8.46
CA ILE A 280 21.71 -3.19 9.31
C ILE A 280 21.97 -4.71 9.36
N PRO A 281 23.17 -5.17 9.66
CA PRO A 281 24.42 -4.41 9.87
C PRO A 281 25.21 -4.16 8.59
N GLY A 282 24.76 -4.72 7.46
CA GLY A 282 25.19 -4.39 6.11
C GLY A 282 24.49 -3.15 5.58
N HIS A 283 24.65 -2.82 4.31
CA HIS A 283 23.99 -1.71 3.63
C HIS A 283 23.99 -0.39 4.41
N CYS A 284 25.10 -0.12 5.12
CA CYS A 284 25.20 0.96 6.08
C CYS A 284 26.30 1.99 5.77
N MET A 285 26.79 2.06 4.50
CA MET A 285 27.88 2.98 4.15
C MET A 285 27.51 4.45 4.36
N ALA A 286 26.24 4.84 4.26
CA ALA A 286 25.80 6.19 4.62
C ALA A 286 26.00 6.48 6.11
N VAL A 287 25.73 5.50 6.99
CA VAL A 287 26.03 5.59 8.43
C VAL A 287 27.53 5.66 8.66
N LEU A 288 28.30 4.79 8.01
CA LEU A 288 29.75 4.72 8.19
C LEU A 288 30.49 5.94 7.61
N ALA A 289 29.95 6.57 6.57
CA ALA A 289 30.45 7.83 6.07
C ALA A 289 30.24 8.98 7.06
N THR A 290 29.17 8.90 7.87
CA THR A 290 28.86 9.87 8.92
C THR A 290 29.61 9.58 10.22
N TYR A 291 29.68 8.30 10.60
CA TYR A 291 30.29 7.80 11.82
C TYR A 291 31.30 6.67 11.52
N PRO A 292 32.52 7.01 11.00
CA PRO A 292 33.50 6.00 10.61
C PRO A 292 33.91 5.06 11.75
N GLN A 293 33.87 5.54 12.99
CA GLN A 293 34.17 4.77 14.19
C GLN A 293 33.27 3.56 14.42
N PHE A 294 32.07 3.52 13.81
CA PHE A 294 31.14 2.39 13.91
C PHE A 294 31.52 1.20 13.02
N SER A 295 32.48 1.40 12.12
CA SER A 295 32.97 0.33 11.25
C SER A 295 33.98 -0.59 11.94
N THR A 296 34.28 -1.71 11.29
CA THR A 296 35.38 -2.61 11.71
C THR A 296 36.76 -2.03 11.39
N THR A 297 36.84 -0.97 10.55
CA THR A 297 38.08 -0.25 10.20
C THR A 297 37.92 1.25 10.42
N PRO A 298 37.86 1.71 11.71
CA PRO A 298 37.44 3.09 12.07
C PRO A 298 38.40 4.17 11.57
N ASN A 299 39.66 3.83 11.33
CA ASN A 299 40.69 4.78 10.89
C ASN A 299 40.75 4.94 9.35
N GLU A 300 39.93 4.22 8.62
CA GLU A 300 39.84 4.34 7.16
C GLU A 300 38.71 5.29 6.77
N PRO A 301 38.94 6.20 5.80
CA PRO A 301 37.88 7.06 5.28
C PRO A 301 36.72 6.22 4.70
N LYS A 302 35.49 6.63 5.00
CA LYS A 302 34.27 6.01 4.46
C LYS A 302 33.51 7.03 3.64
N LYS A 303 32.83 6.54 2.60
CA LYS A 303 31.96 7.33 1.75
C LYS A 303 30.67 6.59 1.49
N ALA A 304 29.56 7.31 1.37
CA ALA A 304 28.33 6.75 0.86
C ALA A 304 28.56 6.18 -0.55
N ALA A 305 27.92 5.06 -0.84
CA ALA A 305 28.01 4.44 -2.16
C ALA A 305 27.32 5.32 -3.22
N LEU A 306 27.74 5.16 -4.46
CA LEU A 306 27.05 5.75 -5.62
C LEU A 306 25.77 4.94 -5.91
N THR A 307 25.00 5.34 -6.89
CA THR A 307 23.65 4.89 -7.18
C THR A 307 23.38 3.38 -6.97
N TRP A 308 24.16 2.51 -7.56
CA TRP A 308 24.12 1.08 -7.26
C TRP A 308 25.51 0.65 -6.79
N GLY A 309 25.54 0.36 -5.50
CA GLY A 309 26.76 0.00 -4.81
C GLY A 309 27.49 -1.15 -5.48
N ILE A 310 28.77 -1.15 -5.37
CA ILE A 310 29.58 -2.28 -5.75
C ILE A 310 29.39 -3.32 -4.65
N PHE A 311 28.80 -4.45 -5.04
CA PHE A 311 28.55 -5.60 -4.18
C PHE A 311 29.60 -5.78 -3.09
N ASN A 312 29.22 -5.82 -1.86
CA ASN A 312 29.78 -6.40 -0.65
C ASN A 312 31.31 -6.51 -0.46
N LYS A 313 32.10 -6.47 -1.52
CA LYS A 313 33.57 -6.57 -1.39
C LYS A 313 34.21 -5.34 -0.76
N PHE A 314 33.58 -4.20 -0.91
CA PHE A 314 34.16 -2.89 -0.54
C PHE A 314 33.33 -2.17 0.55
N ASN A 315 32.07 -2.56 0.71
CA ASN A 315 31.21 -1.95 1.71
C ASN A 315 31.49 -2.59 3.06
N ASN A 316 31.85 -1.76 4.04
CA ASN A 316 32.07 -2.21 5.40
C ASN A 316 30.71 -2.42 6.10
N VAL A 317 30.75 -2.96 7.29
CA VAL A 317 29.57 -3.28 8.11
C VAL A 317 29.71 -2.65 9.48
N LEU A 318 28.59 -2.51 10.21
CA LEU A 318 28.61 -2.11 11.60
C LEU A 318 29.39 -3.13 12.44
N ALA A 319 30.28 -2.62 13.30
CA ALA A 319 31.01 -3.45 14.26
C ALA A 319 30.15 -3.64 15.53
N PRO A 320 30.22 -4.80 16.20
CA PRO A 320 29.48 -5.04 17.44
C PRO A 320 30.16 -4.35 18.62
N LYS A 321 29.95 -3.04 18.74
CA LYS A 321 30.54 -2.17 19.75
C LYS A 321 29.46 -1.54 20.63
N PRO A 322 29.74 -1.25 21.92
CA PRO A 322 28.78 -0.61 22.80
C PRO A 322 28.19 0.66 22.22
N GLU A 323 28.99 1.54 21.63
CA GLU A 323 28.55 2.79 21.02
C GLU A 323 27.67 2.57 19.79
N VAL A 324 27.80 1.46 19.07
CA VAL A 324 26.91 1.08 17.97
C VAL A 324 25.56 0.63 18.51
N PHE A 325 25.53 -0.13 19.60
CA PHE A 325 24.29 -0.54 20.24
C PHE A 325 23.53 0.66 20.83
N ASP A 326 24.24 1.63 21.44
CA ASP A 326 23.64 2.87 21.93
C ASP A 326 23.08 3.70 20.76
N PHE A 327 23.83 3.80 19.66
CA PHE A 327 23.36 4.44 18.43
C PHE A 327 22.07 3.79 17.90
N LEU A 328 22.03 2.47 17.78
CA LEU A 328 20.85 1.76 17.30
C LEU A 328 19.66 1.94 18.23
N LYS A 329 19.91 1.93 19.54
CA LYS A 329 18.86 2.19 20.54
C LYS A 329 18.24 3.59 20.37
N ASP A 330 19.06 4.63 20.18
CA ASP A 330 18.58 5.99 19.96
C ASP A 330 17.72 6.05 18.67
N VAL A 331 18.26 5.51 17.57
CA VAL A 331 17.57 5.48 16.26
C VAL A 331 16.23 4.76 16.34
N PHE A 332 16.20 3.53 16.87
CA PHE A 332 14.96 2.76 16.94
C PHE A 332 13.96 3.34 17.93
N SER A 333 14.43 4.01 19.00
CA SER A 333 13.52 4.71 19.91
C SER A 333 12.79 5.85 19.20
N GLU A 334 13.51 6.67 18.43
CA GLU A 334 12.88 7.76 17.66
C GLU A 334 11.96 7.25 16.55
N LEU A 335 12.32 6.14 15.88
CA LEU A 335 11.46 5.52 14.89
C LEU A 335 10.16 4.97 15.48
N CYS A 336 10.19 4.41 16.70
CA CYS A 336 8.98 3.96 17.38
C CYS A 336 8.00 5.11 17.66
N ASP A 337 8.51 6.33 17.89
CA ASP A 337 7.66 7.52 18.07
C ASP A 337 7.07 8.02 16.73
N LEU A 338 7.81 7.84 15.63
CA LEU A 338 7.39 8.28 14.29
C LEU A 338 6.40 7.32 13.62
N PHE A 339 6.56 6.02 13.84
CA PHE A 339 5.81 4.98 13.15
C PHE A 339 4.96 4.16 14.14
N PRO A 340 3.63 4.34 14.15
CA PRO A 340 2.74 3.67 15.10
C PRO A 340 2.49 2.20 14.76
N GLY A 341 3.07 1.66 13.68
CA GLY A 341 2.96 0.25 13.28
C GLY A 341 3.64 -0.68 14.27
N GLN A 342 3.26 -1.95 14.26
CA GLN A 342 3.83 -2.97 15.17
C GLN A 342 5.22 -3.47 14.74
N TYR A 343 5.66 -3.14 13.53
CA TYR A 343 6.87 -3.68 12.94
C TYR A 343 7.79 -2.58 12.45
N ILE A 344 9.08 -2.76 12.72
CA ILE A 344 10.20 -2.09 12.06
C ILE A 344 11.01 -3.18 11.37
N HIS A 345 11.32 -3.01 10.10
CA HIS A 345 12.20 -3.91 9.36
C HIS A 345 13.65 -3.49 9.59
N VAL A 346 14.52 -4.45 9.83
CA VAL A 346 15.95 -4.20 10.13
C VAL A 346 16.87 -4.62 8.99
N GLY A 347 16.32 -5.00 7.84
CA GLY A 347 17.08 -5.50 6.71
C GLY A 347 17.78 -6.81 7.05
N GLY A 348 19.08 -6.80 7.03
CA GLY A 348 19.95 -7.93 7.42
C GLY A 348 20.47 -8.72 6.23
N ASP A 349 20.16 -8.30 5.02
CA ASP A 349 20.63 -8.93 3.80
C ASP A 349 22.09 -8.56 3.47
N GLU A 350 22.69 -9.38 2.66
CA GLU A 350 24.01 -9.22 2.05
C GLU A 350 25.17 -8.77 2.99
N CYS A 351 25.06 -8.95 4.30
CA CYS A 351 26.10 -8.57 5.26
C CYS A 351 27.43 -9.28 4.94
N ALA A 352 28.44 -8.50 4.61
CA ALA A 352 29.77 -8.97 4.23
C ALA A 352 30.59 -9.43 5.45
N LYS A 353 30.35 -10.65 5.92
CA LYS A 353 30.91 -11.23 7.15
C LYS A 353 32.44 -11.25 7.22
N ARG A 354 33.14 -11.15 6.09
CA ARG A 354 34.59 -11.03 6.04
C ARG A 354 35.13 -9.87 6.89
N TRP A 355 34.40 -8.76 6.98
CA TRP A 355 34.80 -7.61 7.79
C TRP A 355 34.83 -7.92 9.28
N TRP A 356 33.92 -8.75 9.73
CA TRP A 356 33.92 -9.28 11.09
C TRP A 356 35.02 -10.32 11.32
N GLN A 357 35.27 -11.19 10.33
CA GLN A 357 36.34 -12.20 10.39
C GLN A 357 37.74 -11.59 10.49
N GLU A 358 37.94 -10.48 9.74
CA GLU A 358 39.23 -9.77 9.69
C GLU A 358 39.43 -8.80 10.89
N SER A 359 38.41 -8.55 11.71
CA SER A 359 38.43 -7.63 12.86
C SER A 359 38.72 -8.35 14.16
N GLU A 360 39.91 -8.15 14.73
CA GLU A 360 40.27 -8.77 16.02
C GLU A 360 39.30 -8.32 17.14
N GLU A 361 38.87 -7.07 17.16
CA GLU A 361 37.90 -6.55 18.13
C GLU A 361 36.56 -7.32 18.03
N THR A 362 36.08 -7.56 16.81
CA THR A 362 34.86 -8.36 16.58
C THR A 362 35.05 -9.80 17.00
N GLN A 363 36.18 -10.41 16.66
CA GLN A 363 36.47 -11.78 17.06
C GLN A 363 36.60 -11.92 18.59
N GLN A 364 37.12 -10.92 19.26
CA GLN A 364 37.15 -10.88 20.73
C GLN A 364 35.73 -10.75 21.30
N PHE A 365 34.89 -9.87 20.78
CA PHE A 365 33.48 -9.75 21.16
C PHE A 365 32.75 -11.10 21.02
N MET A 366 32.95 -11.81 19.91
CA MET A 366 32.35 -13.11 19.70
C MET A 366 32.79 -14.16 20.73
N ARG A 367 34.09 -14.18 21.10
CA ARG A 367 34.60 -15.08 22.16
C ARG A 367 33.98 -14.76 23.52
N GLU A 368 33.89 -13.46 23.87
CA GLU A 368 33.31 -12.99 25.15
C GLU A 368 31.83 -13.33 25.28
N HIS A 369 31.10 -13.39 24.15
CA HIS A 369 29.67 -13.70 24.11
C HIS A 369 29.37 -15.14 23.69
N GLU A 370 30.38 -16.00 23.63
CA GLU A 370 30.28 -17.42 23.26
C GLU A 370 29.56 -17.64 21.89
N LEU A 371 29.74 -16.69 20.96
CA LEU A 371 29.16 -16.78 19.60
C LEU A 371 30.00 -17.76 18.76
N LYS A 372 29.34 -18.70 18.14
CA LYS A 372 29.97 -19.78 17.41
C LYS A 372 30.65 -19.36 16.11
N ASP A 373 30.03 -18.47 15.40
CA ASP A 373 30.46 -17.98 14.09
C ASP A 373 29.81 -16.61 13.80
N GLU A 374 30.21 -15.94 12.69
CA GLU A 374 29.67 -14.65 12.28
C GLU A 374 28.21 -14.72 11.83
N LYS A 375 27.62 -15.89 11.77
CA LYS A 375 26.19 -16.05 11.52
C LYS A 375 25.39 -15.95 12.82
N ALA A 376 26.04 -16.27 13.93
CA ALA A 376 25.46 -16.15 15.26
C ALA A 376 25.58 -14.73 15.83
N LEU A 377 26.50 -13.91 15.28
CA LEU A 377 26.63 -12.50 15.56
C LEU A 377 25.46 -11.72 14.95
#